data_96add368de9fefb36da02030f45d38f6
#
_entry.id   96add368de9fefb36da02030f45d38f6
#
_cell.length_a   1.000
_cell.length_b   1.000
_cell.length_c   1.000
_cell.angle_alpha   90.00
_cell.angle_beta   90.00
_cell.angle_gamma   90.00
#
_symmetry.space_group_name_H-M   'P 1'
#
loop_
_entity.id
_entity.type
_entity.pdbx_description
1 polymer ?
#
loop_
_entity_poly.entity_id
_entity_poly.type
_entity_poly.pdbx_seq_one_letter_code
_entity_poly.pdbx_strand_id
1 'polypeptide(L)'
;RRYFFEQIAGVFGESGRSVPVFNDKHFAYDFTDAQWMWNRAQELEIPLMAGSSLPLCWRNPFTEYEKDTNVEEALSIGYGGIEAYGYHALETMQCMVERRAGGEKGVKSVQCLEGEAVWQAGRDGLWSRELADAAIGAIINKPDGPMENHVKEPAVFLIEYADGLKAATLMLSGYMQEFAYAARVDGKV
;
A
#
# COMPACT_ATOMS: atom_id res chain seq x y z
N ARG A 1 12.90 -13.21 7.98
CA ARG A 1 13.42 -11.83 7.97
C ARG A 1 14.23 -11.54 9.22
N ARG A 2 13.64 -11.65 10.40
CA ARG A 2 14.29 -11.36 11.68
C ARG A 2 15.65 -12.06 11.83
N TYR A 3 15.73 -13.35 11.54
CA TYR A 3 17.00 -14.12 11.63
C TYR A 3 18.16 -13.44 10.87
N PHE A 4 17.95 -13.03 9.62
CA PHE A 4 18.99 -12.35 8.85
C PHE A 4 19.32 -10.96 9.40
N PHE A 5 18.29 -10.24 9.86
CA PHE A 5 18.49 -8.91 10.44
C PHE A 5 19.28 -9.00 11.76
N GLU A 6 19.04 -10.02 12.58
CA GLU A 6 19.84 -10.29 13.80
C GLU A 6 21.32 -10.49 13.49
N GLN A 7 21.65 -11.22 12.41
CA GLN A 7 23.06 -11.42 12.02
C GLN A 7 23.69 -10.10 11.58
N ILE A 8 23.00 -9.31 10.79
CA ILE A 8 23.47 -7.99 10.35
C ILE A 8 23.67 -7.06 11.55
N ALA A 9 22.69 -6.98 12.42
CA ALA A 9 22.72 -6.15 13.61
C ALA A 9 23.83 -6.60 14.60
N GLY A 10 24.10 -7.89 14.67
CA GLY A 10 25.22 -8.44 15.45
C GLY A 10 26.57 -7.91 14.96
N VAL A 11 26.81 -8.00 13.65
CA VAL A 11 28.05 -7.47 13.03
C VAL A 11 28.19 -5.96 13.27
N PHE A 12 27.11 -5.20 13.16
CA PHE A 12 27.14 -3.75 13.41
C PHE A 12 27.45 -3.44 14.88
N GLY A 13 26.84 -4.19 15.81
CA GLY A 13 27.11 -4.05 17.24
C GLY A 13 28.57 -4.37 17.62
N GLU A 14 29.12 -5.44 17.06
CA GLU A 14 30.52 -5.86 17.29
C GLU A 14 31.53 -4.89 16.67
N SER A 15 31.26 -4.39 15.47
CA SER A 15 32.17 -3.49 14.77
C SER A 15 32.07 -2.04 15.22
N GLY A 16 31.01 -1.69 15.95
CA GLY A 16 30.69 -0.29 16.31
C GLY A 16 30.40 0.61 15.11
N ARG A 17 30.04 0.02 13.97
CA ARG A 17 29.80 0.75 12.71
C ARG A 17 28.59 0.21 12.00
N SER A 18 27.60 1.06 11.74
CA SER A 18 26.42 0.74 10.93
C SER A 18 26.52 1.33 9.51
N VAL A 19 25.85 0.71 8.57
CA VAL A 19 25.65 1.20 7.19
C VAL A 19 24.18 1.19 6.85
N PRO A 20 23.73 1.97 5.84
CA PRO A 20 22.33 1.94 5.39
C PRO A 20 21.87 0.55 5.00
N VAL A 21 20.69 0.16 5.47
CA VAL A 21 20.04 -1.11 5.16
C VAL A 21 18.69 -0.86 4.52
N PHE A 22 18.45 -1.45 3.37
CA PHE A 22 17.13 -1.56 2.76
C PHE A 22 16.59 -2.97 2.98
N ASN A 23 15.44 -3.09 3.66
CA ASN A 23 14.73 -4.34 3.80
C ASN A 23 13.53 -4.36 2.86
N ASP A 24 13.63 -5.10 1.77
CA ASP A 24 12.50 -5.28 0.84
C ASP A 24 11.32 -5.96 1.55
N LYS A 25 10.16 -5.81 0.96
CA LYS A 25 8.90 -6.38 1.48
C LYS A 25 9.04 -7.89 1.75
N HIS A 26 8.42 -8.43 2.76
CA HIS A 26 7.75 -7.77 3.90
C HIS A 26 8.79 -7.47 4.96
N PHE A 27 8.56 -6.44 5.76
CA PHE A 27 9.52 -6.09 6.81
C PHE A 27 9.72 -7.27 7.78
N ALA A 28 8.62 -7.83 8.30
CA ALA A 28 8.64 -9.06 9.06
C ALA A 28 7.37 -9.89 8.78
N TYR A 29 7.32 -11.12 9.28
CA TYR A 29 6.16 -11.99 9.17
C TYR A 29 5.03 -11.58 10.14
N ASP A 30 5.40 -11.13 11.33
CA ASP A 30 4.48 -10.62 12.34
C ASP A 30 4.93 -9.27 12.91
N PHE A 31 4.00 -8.61 13.61
CA PHE A 31 4.24 -7.28 14.14
C PHE A 31 5.29 -7.27 15.26
N THR A 32 5.38 -8.33 16.08
CA THR A 32 6.34 -8.42 17.17
C THR A 32 7.76 -8.43 16.63
N ASP A 33 8.01 -9.20 15.56
CA ASP A 33 9.29 -9.24 14.88
C ASP A 33 9.61 -7.92 14.20
N ALA A 34 8.63 -7.28 13.55
CA ALA A 34 8.79 -5.95 12.96
C ALA A 34 9.20 -4.91 14.00
N GLN A 35 8.52 -4.90 15.14
CA GLN A 35 8.82 -4.00 16.24
C GLN A 35 10.22 -4.24 16.83
N TRP A 36 10.60 -5.50 17.01
CA TRP A 36 11.94 -5.84 17.47
C TRP A 36 13.01 -5.38 16.50
N MET A 37 12.85 -5.64 15.20
CA MET A 37 13.79 -5.19 14.16
C MET A 37 13.91 -3.68 14.12
N TRP A 38 12.79 -2.96 14.22
CA TRP A 38 12.78 -1.51 14.27
C TRP A 38 13.53 -0.97 15.49
N ASN A 39 13.22 -1.46 16.68
CA ASN A 39 13.87 -1.03 17.92
C ASN A 39 15.38 -1.28 17.87
N ARG A 40 15.78 -2.46 17.37
CA ARG A 40 17.20 -2.80 17.21
C ARG A 40 17.92 -1.90 16.22
N ALA A 41 17.24 -1.50 15.15
CA ALA A 41 17.78 -0.53 14.20
C ALA A 41 18.03 0.83 14.86
N GLN A 42 17.08 1.29 15.69
CA GLN A 42 17.24 2.56 16.44
C GLN A 42 18.38 2.49 17.45
N GLU A 43 18.49 1.40 18.22
CA GLU A 43 19.57 1.20 19.20
C GLU A 43 20.97 1.25 18.58
N LEU A 44 21.11 0.72 17.38
CA LEU A 44 22.40 0.68 16.65
C LEU A 44 22.56 1.81 15.64
N GLU A 45 21.65 2.77 15.65
CA GLU A 45 21.66 3.90 14.72
C GLU A 45 21.79 3.46 13.24
N ILE A 46 21.12 2.34 12.88
CA ILE A 46 21.10 1.84 11.52
C ILE A 46 20.18 2.72 10.67
N PRO A 47 20.67 3.40 9.61
CA PRO A 47 19.79 4.05 8.65
C PRO A 47 18.96 2.99 7.91
N LEU A 48 17.74 2.72 8.42
CA LEU A 48 16.88 1.66 7.93
C LEU A 48 15.76 2.23 7.04
N MET A 49 15.66 1.69 5.84
CA MET A 49 14.50 1.81 4.97
C MET A 49 13.87 0.43 4.78
N ALA A 50 12.57 0.33 4.95
CA ALA A 50 11.82 -0.90 4.76
C ALA A 50 10.54 -0.64 3.98
N GLY A 51 10.16 -1.53 3.09
CA GLY A 51 8.92 -1.37 2.31
C GLY A 51 8.98 -2.03 0.94
N SER A 52 8.02 -1.68 0.12
CA SER A 52 7.92 -2.09 -1.27
C SER A 52 8.85 -1.27 -2.18
N SER A 53 9.26 -1.85 -3.29
CA SER A 53 9.91 -1.11 -4.37
C SER A 53 8.93 -0.25 -5.20
N LEU A 54 7.62 -0.48 -5.10
CA LEU A 54 6.60 0.20 -5.91
C LEU A 54 6.59 1.73 -5.72
N PRO A 55 6.78 2.29 -4.51
CA PRO A 55 6.88 3.73 -4.33
C PRO A 55 7.98 4.41 -5.16
N LEU A 56 9.01 3.63 -5.52
CA LEU A 56 10.16 4.11 -6.32
C LEU A 56 10.00 3.84 -7.82
N CYS A 57 8.93 3.16 -8.24
CA CYS A 57 8.67 2.87 -9.64
C CYS A 57 8.19 4.12 -10.39
N TRP A 58 8.44 4.12 -11.70
CA TRP A 58 7.91 5.14 -12.59
C TRP A 58 6.37 5.07 -12.64
N ARG A 59 5.70 6.22 -12.54
CA ARG A 59 4.25 6.34 -12.64
C ARG A 59 3.87 6.86 -14.01
N ASN A 60 2.82 6.30 -14.59
CA ASN A 60 2.30 6.72 -15.89
C ASN A 60 0.76 6.88 -15.82
N PRO A 61 0.22 8.11 -15.97
CA PRO A 61 0.97 9.37 -16.06
C PRO A 61 1.77 9.68 -14.80
N PHE A 62 2.82 10.48 -14.93
CA PHE A 62 3.59 10.89 -13.76
C PHE A 62 2.69 11.72 -12.83
N THR A 63 2.54 11.24 -11.62
CA THR A 63 1.75 11.90 -10.58
C THR A 63 2.52 11.84 -9.26
N GLU A 64 2.76 12.98 -8.67
CA GLU A 64 3.33 13.12 -7.34
C GLU A 64 2.65 14.28 -6.62
N TYR A 65 2.19 14.05 -5.40
CA TYR A 65 1.56 15.10 -4.61
C TYR A 65 2.62 15.94 -3.91
N GLU A 66 2.37 17.24 -3.86
CA GLU A 66 3.10 18.11 -2.95
C GLU A 66 2.78 17.73 -1.49
N LYS A 67 3.65 18.10 -0.56
CA LYS A 67 3.35 17.92 0.86
C LYS A 67 2.14 18.81 1.22
N ASP A 68 1.36 18.29 2.16
CA ASP A 68 0.13 18.93 2.63
C ASP A 68 -0.99 19.05 1.57
N THR A 69 -0.96 18.18 0.56
CA THR A 69 -2.07 18.03 -0.40
C THR A 69 -3.37 17.62 0.31
N ASN A 70 -4.48 18.25 -0.04
CA ASN A 70 -5.79 17.92 0.52
C ASN A 70 -6.36 16.65 -0.14
N VAL A 71 -5.96 15.48 0.38
CA VAL A 71 -6.48 14.17 -0.06
C VAL A 71 -7.72 13.83 0.75
N GLU A 72 -8.87 13.70 0.09
CA GLU A 72 -10.17 13.47 0.72
C GLU A 72 -10.55 11.97 0.74
N GLU A 73 -10.13 11.23 -0.28
CA GLU A 73 -10.36 9.80 -0.44
C GLU A 73 -9.30 9.23 -1.37
N ALA A 74 -8.88 7.98 -1.16
CA ALA A 74 -7.89 7.33 -1.99
C ALA A 74 -8.22 5.87 -2.27
N LEU A 75 -7.80 5.38 -3.44
CA LEU A 75 -7.97 3.99 -3.82
C LEU A 75 -6.78 3.53 -4.64
N SER A 76 -6.22 2.37 -4.29
CA SER A 76 -5.26 1.66 -5.13
C SER A 76 -5.83 0.34 -5.64
N ILE A 77 -5.26 -0.12 -6.73
CA ILE A 77 -5.58 -1.40 -7.35
C ILE A 77 -4.30 -2.20 -7.52
N GLY A 78 -4.36 -3.47 -7.15
CA GLY A 78 -3.30 -4.43 -7.36
C GLY A 78 -3.82 -5.73 -7.98
N TYR A 79 -2.93 -6.65 -8.22
CA TYR A 79 -3.20 -7.95 -8.82
C TYR A 79 -2.38 -9.05 -8.13
N GLY A 80 -2.59 -10.30 -8.52
CA GLY A 80 -1.89 -11.44 -7.93
C GLY A 80 -2.43 -11.84 -6.56
N GLY A 81 -1.78 -12.78 -5.92
CA GLY A 81 -2.19 -13.27 -4.60
C GLY A 81 -1.93 -12.23 -3.51
N ILE A 82 -2.81 -12.15 -2.53
CA ILE A 82 -2.73 -11.20 -1.40
C ILE A 82 -1.37 -11.28 -0.70
N GLU A 83 -0.91 -12.49 -0.37
CA GLU A 83 0.37 -12.72 0.31
C GLU A 83 1.60 -12.24 -0.48
N ALA A 84 1.52 -12.31 -1.82
CA ALA A 84 2.64 -11.93 -2.68
C ALA A 84 2.63 -10.46 -3.08
N TYR A 85 1.45 -9.92 -3.37
CA TYR A 85 1.28 -8.62 -4.03
C TYR A 85 0.42 -7.62 -3.24
N GLY A 86 -0.34 -8.07 -2.23
CA GLY A 86 -1.18 -7.16 -1.42
C GLY A 86 -0.38 -6.06 -0.75
N TYR A 87 0.80 -6.38 -0.21
CA TYR A 87 1.70 -5.38 0.36
C TYR A 87 2.12 -4.31 -0.66
N HIS A 88 2.42 -4.72 -1.90
CA HIS A 88 2.76 -3.78 -2.97
C HIS A 88 1.58 -2.85 -3.30
N ALA A 89 0.37 -3.39 -3.36
CA ALA A 89 -0.82 -2.60 -3.62
C ALA A 89 -1.11 -1.59 -2.49
N LEU A 90 -0.92 -2.00 -1.23
CA LEU A 90 -1.02 -1.11 -0.07
C LEU A 90 0.04 0.01 -0.12
N GLU A 91 1.29 -0.32 -0.42
CA GLU A 91 2.39 0.65 -0.52
C GLU A 91 2.22 1.61 -1.71
N THR A 92 1.60 1.17 -2.81
CA THR A 92 1.22 2.04 -3.93
C THR A 92 0.30 3.18 -3.48
N MET A 93 -0.62 2.89 -2.56
CA MET A 93 -1.50 3.90 -1.97
C MET A 93 -0.79 4.70 -0.85
N GLN A 94 -0.14 4.00 0.07
CA GLN A 94 0.46 4.59 1.26
C GLN A 94 1.44 5.71 0.91
N CYS A 95 2.33 5.49 -0.05
CA CYS A 95 3.31 6.50 -0.47
C CYS A 95 2.69 7.78 -1.04
N MET A 96 1.45 7.72 -1.51
CA MET A 96 0.70 8.88 -2.00
C MET A 96 -0.03 9.59 -0.86
N VAL A 97 -0.75 8.83 -0.02
CA VAL A 97 -1.55 9.40 1.08
C VAL A 97 -0.72 9.96 2.22
N GLU A 98 0.53 9.52 2.39
CA GLU A 98 1.47 10.10 3.35
C GLU A 98 1.81 11.57 3.09
N ARG A 99 1.58 12.04 1.87
CA ARG A 99 1.81 13.44 1.48
C ARG A 99 0.62 14.35 1.76
N ARG A 100 -0.46 13.82 2.35
CA ARG A 100 -1.66 14.60 2.67
C ARG A 100 -1.43 15.62 3.76
N ALA A 101 -2.34 16.56 3.88
CA ALA A 101 -2.33 17.62 4.88
C ALA A 101 -2.12 17.06 6.30
N GLY A 102 -1.08 17.54 6.96
CA GLY A 102 -0.66 17.07 8.28
C GLY A 102 0.10 15.75 8.30
N GLY A 103 0.38 15.13 7.14
CA GLY A 103 1.19 13.92 7.00
C GLY A 103 0.55 12.65 7.58
N GLU A 104 1.35 11.61 7.79
CA GLU A 104 0.87 10.34 8.34
C GLU A 104 0.44 10.47 9.81
N LYS A 105 -0.74 9.97 10.14
CA LYS A 105 -1.34 9.99 11.49
C LYS A 105 -1.57 8.59 12.07
N GLY A 106 -1.24 7.56 11.34
CA GLY A 106 -1.48 6.17 11.69
C GLY A 106 -2.83 5.63 11.23
N VAL A 107 -2.89 4.33 11.14
CA VAL A 107 -4.09 3.58 10.76
C VAL A 107 -4.95 3.33 12.00
N LYS A 108 -6.23 3.68 11.95
CA LYS A 108 -7.22 3.45 13.00
C LYS A 108 -7.83 2.06 12.90
N SER A 109 -8.20 1.64 11.69
CA SER A 109 -8.81 0.34 11.44
C SER A 109 -8.55 -0.16 10.02
N VAL A 110 -8.49 -1.48 9.88
CA VAL A 110 -8.44 -2.18 8.59
C VAL A 110 -9.46 -3.29 8.60
N GLN A 111 -10.20 -3.44 7.51
CA GLN A 111 -11.07 -4.58 7.25
C GLN A 111 -10.71 -5.19 5.90
N CYS A 112 -10.53 -6.50 5.86
CA CYS A 112 -10.38 -7.25 4.61
C CYS A 112 -11.71 -7.93 4.29
N LEU A 113 -12.18 -7.77 3.05
CA LEU A 113 -13.33 -8.47 2.49
C LEU A 113 -12.90 -9.22 1.23
N GLU A 114 -13.51 -10.39 0.97
CA GLU A 114 -13.18 -11.23 -0.16
C GLU A 114 -14.46 -11.69 -0.89
N GLY A 115 -14.31 -12.09 -2.14
CA GLY A 115 -15.40 -12.60 -2.96
C GLY A 115 -16.51 -11.58 -3.20
N GLU A 116 -17.77 -12.04 -3.15
CA GLU A 116 -18.94 -11.17 -3.42
C GLU A 116 -19.07 -10.00 -2.43
N ALA A 117 -18.54 -10.14 -1.22
CA ALA A 117 -18.55 -9.05 -0.24
C ALA A 117 -17.77 -7.81 -0.71
N VAL A 118 -16.79 -7.97 -1.60
CA VAL A 118 -16.05 -6.85 -2.22
C VAL A 118 -17.00 -5.98 -3.04
N TRP A 119 -17.80 -6.63 -3.89
CA TRP A 119 -18.75 -5.93 -4.77
C TRP A 119 -19.91 -5.33 -4.00
N GLN A 120 -20.38 -6.04 -2.96
CA GLN A 120 -21.40 -5.50 -2.08
C GLN A 120 -20.90 -4.25 -1.35
N ALA A 121 -19.66 -4.26 -0.84
CA ALA A 121 -19.04 -3.10 -0.20
C ALA A 121 -18.97 -1.88 -1.13
N GLY A 122 -18.73 -2.11 -2.42
CA GLY A 122 -18.77 -1.03 -3.43
C GLY A 122 -20.17 -0.48 -3.64
N ARG A 123 -21.19 -1.35 -3.72
CA ARG A 123 -22.60 -0.93 -3.80
C ARG A 123 -23.05 -0.14 -2.57
N ASP A 124 -22.52 -0.50 -1.41
CA ASP A 124 -22.81 0.16 -0.12
C ASP A 124 -21.98 1.44 0.11
N GLY A 125 -21.09 1.80 -0.85
CA GLY A 125 -20.28 3.01 -0.78
C GLY A 125 -19.12 2.93 0.22
N LEU A 126 -18.67 1.73 0.60
CA LEU A 126 -17.52 1.54 1.49
C LEU A 126 -16.18 1.75 0.76
N TRP A 127 -16.18 1.68 -0.56
CA TRP A 127 -15.10 2.14 -1.44
C TRP A 127 -15.68 2.82 -2.68
N SER A 128 -14.95 3.76 -3.25
CA SER A 128 -15.41 4.59 -4.36
C SER A 128 -15.29 3.88 -5.70
N ARG A 129 -16.44 3.61 -6.34
CA ARG A 129 -16.46 3.11 -7.71
C ARG A 129 -15.85 4.11 -8.70
N GLU A 130 -16.09 5.39 -8.49
CA GLU A 130 -15.52 6.46 -9.32
C GLU A 130 -13.99 6.42 -9.30
N LEU A 131 -13.37 6.28 -8.12
CA LEU A 131 -11.91 6.16 -8.00
C LEU A 131 -11.40 4.87 -8.63
N ALA A 132 -12.12 3.75 -8.45
CA ALA A 132 -11.73 2.49 -9.08
C ALA A 132 -11.77 2.59 -10.60
N ASP A 133 -12.82 3.17 -11.16
CA ASP A 133 -12.95 3.36 -12.61
C ASP A 133 -11.89 4.33 -13.16
N ALA A 134 -11.53 5.38 -12.41
CA ALA A 134 -10.44 6.28 -12.77
C ALA A 134 -9.08 5.57 -12.77
N ALA A 135 -8.76 4.81 -11.72
CA ALA A 135 -7.54 4.02 -11.65
C ALA A 135 -7.45 2.98 -12.79
N ILE A 136 -8.54 2.26 -13.04
CA ILE A 136 -8.65 1.30 -14.16
C ILE A 136 -8.52 2.00 -15.51
N GLY A 137 -9.02 3.22 -15.63
CA GLY A 137 -8.93 4.03 -16.85
C GLY A 137 -7.50 4.31 -17.30
N ALA A 138 -6.55 4.36 -16.36
CA ALA A 138 -5.13 4.53 -16.65
C ALA A 138 -4.43 3.24 -17.12
N ILE A 139 -5.03 2.07 -16.93
CA ILE A 139 -4.45 0.77 -17.27
C ILE A 139 -4.66 0.47 -18.75
N ILE A 140 -3.57 0.17 -19.45
CA ILE A 140 -3.58 -0.07 -20.90
C ILE A 140 -4.03 -1.51 -21.21
N ASN A 141 -3.46 -2.48 -20.49
CA ASN A 141 -3.67 -3.90 -20.77
C ASN A 141 -4.72 -4.49 -19.83
N LYS A 142 -5.99 -4.40 -20.21
CA LYS A 142 -7.10 -5.01 -19.49
C LYS A 142 -8.15 -5.53 -20.47
N PRO A 143 -8.95 -6.55 -20.11
CA PRO A 143 -10.08 -6.98 -20.92
C PRO A 143 -11.19 -5.94 -20.94
N ASP A 144 -12.01 -5.99 -21.97
CA ASP A 144 -13.20 -5.16 -22.08
C ASP A 144 -14.30 -5.59 -21.11
N GLY A 145 -15.07 -4.62 -20.64
CA GLY A 145 -16.22 -4.84 -19.77
C GLY A 145 -15.94 -4.68 -18.28
N PRO A 146 -16.96 -4.90 -17.46
CA PRO A 146 -16.87 -4.70 -16.00
C PRO A 146 -15.85 -5.65 -15.35
N MET A 147 -15.09 -5.15 -14.39
CA MET A 147 -14.08 -5.93 -13.66
C MET A 147 -14.68 -7.16 -12.96
N GLU A 148 -15.93 -7.08 -12.53
CA GLU A 148 -16.66 -8.16 -11.86
C GLU A 148 -16.79 -9.42 -12.72
N ASN A 149 -16.77 -9.28 -14.05
CA ASN A 149 -16.87 -10.41 -14.98
C ASN A 149 -15.56 -11.17 -15.16
N HIS A 150 -14.44 -10.60 -14.73
CA HIS A 150 -13.10 -11.14 -14.99
C HIS A 150 -12.37 -11.57 -13.73
N VAL A 151 -12.65 -10.90 -12.59
CA VAL A 151 -11.98 -11.19 -11.32
C VAL A 151 -12.66 -12.35 -10.63
N LYS A 152 -11.91 -13.43 -10.39
CA LYS A 152 -12.44 -14.65 -9.76
C LYS A 152 -12.34 -14.61 -8.24
N GLU A 153 -11.27 -14.04 -7.72
CA GLU A 153 -10.96 -13.97 -6.29
C GLU A 153 -10.65 -12.52 -5.91
N PRO A 154 -11.68 -11.63 -5.92
CA PRO A 154 -11.49 -10.26 -5.52
C PRO A 154 -11.25 -10.16 -4.02
N ALA A 155 -10.41 -9.21 -3.63
CA ALA A 155 -10.29 -8.79 -2.23
C ALA A 155 -10.23 -7.27 -2.15
N VAL A 156 -10.65 -6.71 -1.02
CA VAL A 156 -10.49 -5.29 -0.71
C VAL A 156 -10.03 -5.10 0.73
N PHE A 157 -9.04 -4.26 0.90
CA PHE A 157 -8.67 -3.72 2.20
C PHE A 157 -9.30 -2.35 2.34
N LEU A 158 -10.22 -2.20 3.29
CA LEU A 158 -10.83 -0.93 3.68
C LEU A 158 -10.03 -0.36 4.85
N ILE A 159 -9.51 0.85 4.70
CA ILE A 159 -8.59 1.46 5.65
C ILE A 159 -9.19 2.78 6.13
N GLU A 160 -9.26 2.96 7.45
CA GLU A 160 -9.56 4.23 8.07
C GLU A 160 -8.32 4.72 8.82
N TYR A 161 -7.85 5.90 8.48
CA TYR A 161 -6.74 6.55 9.18
C TYR A 161 -7.22 7.32 10.41
N ALA A 162 -6.30 7.61 11.33
CA ALA A 162 -6.61 8.28 12.59
C ALA A 162 -7.13 9.72 12.40
N ASP A 163 -6.83 10.36 11.28
CA ASP A 163 -7.32 11.68 10.89
C ASP A 163 -8.68 11.64 10.15
N GLY A 164 -9.24 10.45 9.96
CA GLY A 164 -10.52 10.24 9.30
C GLY A 164 -10.46 10.01 7.79
N LEU A 165 -9.25 10.08 7.15
CA LEU A 165 -9.12 9.69 5.75
C LEU A 165 -9.56 8.24 5.58
N LYS A 166 -10.39 7.98 4.57
CA LYS A 166 -10.78 6.64 4.14
C LYS A 166 -10.06 6.28 2.85
N ALA A 167 -9.54 5.08 2.81
CA ALA A 167 -8.87 4.55 1.63
C ALA A 167 -9.23 3.09 1.41
N ALA A 168 -9.10 2.63 0.17
CA ALA A 168 -9.31 1.24 -0.19
C ALA A 168 -8.20 0.73 -1.09
N THR A 169 -7.86 -0.54 -0.94
CA THR A 169 -6.97 -1.25 -1.86
C THR A 169 -7.70 -2.47 -2.42
N LEU A 170 -7.98 -2.45 -3.71
CA LEU A 170 -8.63 -3.55 -4.42
C LEU A 170 -7.59 -4.49 -5.02
N MET A 171 -7.76 -5.80 -4.81
CA MET A 171 -6.98 -6.86 -5.45
C MET A 171 -7.83 -7.49 -6.55
N LEU A 172 -7.48 -7.22 -7.82
CA LEU A 172 -8.27 -7.58 -9.00
C LEU A 172 -7.53 -8.60 -9.88
N SER A 173 -7.10 -9.71 -9.29
CA SER A 173 -6.40 -10.79 -9.98
C SER A 173 -7.20 -11.35 -11.16
N GLY A 174 -6.56 -11.47 -12.33
CA GLY A 174 -7.19 -11.94 -13.55
C GLY A 174 -7.77 -10.86 -14.44
N TYR A 175 -7.91 -9.63 -13.94
CA TYR A 175 -8.39 -8.48 -14.72
C TYR A 175 -7.26 -7.68 -15.36
N MET A 176 -6.14 -7.55 -14.65
CA MET A 176 -4.97 -6.78 -15.10
C MET A 176 -3.69 -7.30 -14.43
N GLN A 177 -2.53 -6.78 -14.87
CA GLN A 177 -1.22 -7.09 -14.30
C GLN A 177 -0.40 -5.81 -14.02
N GLU A 178 -1.08 -4.78 -13.56
CA GLU A 178 -0.50 -3.47 -13.26
C GLU A 178 -0.99 -3.01 -11.89
N PHE A 179 -0.26 -2.08 -11.26
CA PHE A 179 -0.73 -1.36 -10.09
C PHE A 179 -1.24 -0.01 -10.54
N ALA A 180 -2.35 0.43 -9.96
CA ALA A 180 -2.93 1.74 -10.27
C ALA A 180 -3.39 2.43 -8.99
N TYR A 181 -3.57 3.74 -9.08
CA TYR A 181 -3.97 4.60 -7.97
C TYR A 181 -4.86 5.72 -8.48
N ALA A 182 -5.85 6.07 -7.71
CA ALA A 182 -6.64 7.28 -7.88
C ALA A 182 -7.00 7.89 -6.52
N ALA A 183 -7.19 9.18 -6.48
CA ALA A 183 -7.65 9.86 -5.27
C ALA A 183 -8.54 11.04 -5.62
N ARG A 184 -9.33 11.45 -4.63
CA ARG A 184 -10.04 12.71 -4.65
C ARG A 184 -9.18 13.77 -3.97
N VAL A 185 -8.77 14.77 -4.73
CA VAL A 185 -7.95 15.89 -4.28
C VAL A 185 -8.65 17.18 -4.62
N ASP A 186 -8.93 18.03 -3.62
CA ASP A 186 -9.67 19.28 -3.79
C ASP A 186 -10.98 19.10 -4.58
N GLY A 187 -11.73 18.05 -4.24
CA GLY A 187 -13.03 17.72 -4.86
C GLY A 187 -12.94 17.12 -6.26
N LYS A 188 -11.75 16.80 -6.78
CA LYS A 188 -11.54 16.25 -8.14
C LYS A 188 -10.86 14.88 -8.06
N VAL A 189 -11.24 14.00 -8.97
CA VAL A 189 -10.59 12.72 -9.22
C VAL A 189 -9.60 12.86 -10.37
#